data_75f33fbcc12d15274f2208aa69d84215
#
_entry.id   75f33fbcc12d15274f2208aa69d84215
#
_cell.length_a   1.000
_cell.length_b   1.000
_cell.length_c   1.000
_cell.angle_alpha   90.00
_cell.angle_beta   90.00
_cell.angle_gamma   90.00
#
_symmetry.space_group_name_H-M   'P 1'
#
loop_
_entity.id
_entity.type
_entity.pdbx_description
1 polymer ?
#
loop_
_entity_poly.entity_id
_entity_poly.type
_entity_poly.pdbx_seq_one_letter_code
_entity_poly.pdbx_strand_id
1 'polypeptide(L)'
;MIHQRNIFEIELSFYFITPNYFLNNWMIDQNSYIWTRMIKSLNQSLRFTGRHGTLIMPIGVIIGLLFPSLTQLARPIAESVVIAMLIVSVYRLNPKHIKEKLSDFKIIGAGILWLLLIMPIFTFCIGYLIGIPSGLLAVITAWSACPPLVSMPGLAILIGLDGASALLIMIGGTLLFTLTLPLVLSLLIGPSLGLSPASMALELIGIVFISFFLAQGLRWLVGEKHAINSEGAADGILVILMALFAVTIMGGFHEALANNPEKLPLFISVAIVISAASQILNALIFHRLKRKTGGALALASGSRNLALLIPIVSGPFGEDLWLFIAVIQIPIYFLPIISKHLYQRFYIKRSRSL
;
A
#
# COMPACT_ATOMS: atom_id res chain seq x y z
N MET A 1 -38.71 9.42 20.02
CA MET A 1 -38.66 10.83 19.53
C MET A 1 -37.28 11.47 19.52
N ILE A 2 -36.21 10.74 19.86
CA ILE A 2 -34.82 11.28 19.91
C ILE A 2 -33.96 10.88 18.65
N HIS A 3 -34.48 10.01 17.80
CA HIS A 3 -33.74 9.49 16.64
C HIS A 3 -33.92 10.28 15.34
N GLN A 4 -34.84 11.22 15.28
CA GLN A 4 -35.10 12.05 14.09
C GLN A 4 -34.32 13.38 14.06
N ARG A 5 -33.82 13.88 15.19
CA ARG A 5 -33.07 15.15 15.23
C ARG A 5 -31.67 15.09 14.63
N ASN A 6 -31.01 13.92 14.63
CA ASN A 6 -29.64 13.80 14.12
C ASN A 6 -29.54 13.68 12.60
N ILE A 7 -30.64 13.47 11.89
CA ILE A 7 -30.70 13.43 10.44
C ILE A 7 -30.83 14.84 9.84
N PHE A 8 -31.52 15.73 10.57
CA PHE A 8 -31.77 17.10 10.14
C PHE A 8 -30.51 18.02 10.18
N GLU A 9 -29.58 17.79 11.10
CA GLU A 9 -28.34 18.58 11.17
C GLU A 9 -27.32 18.24 10.06
N ILE A 10 -27.41 17.05 9.45
CA ILE A 10 -26.56 16.65 8.33
C ILE A 10 -27.04 17.32 7.03
N GLU A 11 -28.33 17.58 6.88
CA GLU A 11 -28.88 18.26 5.70
C GLU A 11 -28.55 19.75 5.66
N LEU A 12 -28.45 20.41 6.81
CA LEU A 12 -28.18 21.85 6.87
C LEU A 12 -26.79 22.28 6.50
N SER A 13 -25.78 21.43 6.61
CA SER A 13 -24.40 21.77 6.23
C SER A 13 -24.13 21.76 4.72
N PHE A 14 -25.01 21.17 3.91
CA PHE A 14 -24.92 21.19 2.44
C PHE A 14 -25.77 22.27 1.76
N TYR A 15 -26.70 22.90 2.50
CA TYR A 15 -27.66 23.87 1.93
C TYR A 15 -27.15 25.32 1.89
N PHE A 16 -25.97 25.62 2.41
CA PHE A 16 -25.48 27.02 2.46
C PHE A 16 -24.75 27.52 1.20
N ILE A 17 -24.74 26.77 0.08
CA ILE A 17 -23.99 27.17 -1.13
C ILE A 17 -24.89 27.63 -2.31
N THR A 18 -26.20 27.59 -2.22
CA THR A 18 -27.04 28.16 -3.30
C THR A 18 -28.21 28.99 -2.78
N PRO A 19 -28.28 30.29 -3.12
CA PRO A 19 -29.42 31.10 -2.82
C PRO A 19 -30.46 31.02 -3.96
N ASN A 20 -31.47 30.18 -3.83
CA ASN A 20 -32.75 30.39 -4.52
C ASN A 20 -33.88 29.69 -3.78
N TYR A 21 -34.51 30.45 -2.94
CA TYR A 21 -35.81 30.14 -2.36
C TYR A 21 -36.88 30.12 -3.47
N PHE A 22 -37.78 29.18 -3.40
CA PHE A 22 -38.96 28.91 -4.21
C PHE A 22 -38.79 27.92 -5.36
N LEU A 23 -38.81 26.63 -5.02
CA LEU A 23 -39.44 25.61 -5.88
C LEU A 23 -39.70 24.32 -5.07
N ASN A 24 -41.00 24.13 -4.77
CA ASN A 24 -41.66 22.86 -4.43
C ASN A 24 -40.98 21.87 -3.47
N ASN A 25 -41.39 21.86 -2.22
CA ASN A 25 -41.09 20.87 -1.19
C ASN A 25 -41.17 19.39 -1.64
N TRP A 26 -41.92 19.10 -2.66
CA TRP A 26 -42.14 17.74 -3.17
C TRP A 26 -40.97 17.21 -4.04
N MET A 27 -40.34 18.05 -4.84
CA MET A 27 -39.16 17.66 -5.65
C MET A 27 -37.87 17.60 -4.82
N ILE A 28 -37.79 18.40 -3.75
CA ILE A 28 -36.63 18.38 -2.83
C ILE A 28 -36.62 17.06 -2.05
N ASP A 29 -37.77 16.57 -1.64
CA ASP A 29 -37.88 15.35 -0.84
C ASP A 29 -37.55 14.08 -1.67
N GLN A 30 -38.00 14.00 -2.90
CA GLN A 30 -37.66 12.88 -3.79
C GLN A 30 -36.18 12.88 -4.22
N ASN A 31 -35.61 14.05 -4.51
CA ASN A 31 -34.19 14.14 -4.85
C ASN A 31 -33.30 13.81 -3.64
N SER A 32 -33.62 14.30 -2.45
CA SER A 32 -32.87 13.97 -1.21
C SER A 32 -32.92 12.46 -0.93
N TYR A 33 -34.06 11.82 -1.11
CA TYR A 33 -34.24 10.38 -0.94
C TYR A 33 -33.40 9.57 -1.95
N ILE A 34 -33.39 9.96 -3.23
CA ILE A 34 -32.61 9.32 -4.28
C ILE A 34 -31.10 9.44 -3.96
N TRP A 35 -30.64 10.67 -3.64
CA TRP A 35 -29.23 10.89 -3.27
C TRP A 35 -28.81 10.11 -2.04
N THR A 36 -29.61 10.10 -1.00
CA THR A 36 -29.34 9.33 0.23
C THR A 36 -29.26 7.83 -0.06
N ARG A 37 -30.14 7.30 -0.89
CA ARG A 37 -30.13 5.90 -1.33
C ARG A 37 -28.91 5.56 -2.17
N MET A 38 -28.54 6.45 -3.11
CA MET A 38 -27.32 6.28 -3.94
C MET A 38 -26.06 6.30 -3.09
N ILE A 39 -25.92 7.26 -2.16
CA ILE A 39 -24.76 7.35 -1.26
C ILE A 39 -24.66 6.09 -0.37
N LYS A 40 -25.79 5.62 0.15
CA LYS A 40 -25.85 4.39 0.97
C LYS A 40 -25.46 3.15 0.16
N SER A 41 -25.96 3.03 -1.06
CA SER A 41 -25.61 1.94 -1.99
C SER A 41 -24.13 1.98 -2.36
N LEU A 42 -23.59 3.16 -2.72
CA LEU A 42 -22.17 3.35 -3.02
C LEU A 42 -21.29 2.96 -1.82
N ASN A 43 -21.63 3.42 -0.61
CA ASN A 43 -20.91 3.07 0.61
C ASN A 43 -20.93 1.57 0.87
N GLN A 44 -22.06 0.88 0.64
CA GLN A 44 -22.16 -0.57 0.77
C GLN A 44 -21.29 -1.29 -0.27
N SER A 45 -21.30 -0.84 -1.52
CA SER A 45 -20.46 -1.40 -2.60
C SER A 45 -18.98 -1.22 -2.31
N LEU A 46 -18.56 -0.04 -1.85
CA LEU A 46 -17.16 0.22 -1.46
C LEU A 46 -16.73 -0.67 -0.29
N ARG A 47 -17.56 -0.82 0.75
CA ARG A 47 -17.29 -1.72 1.87
C ARG A 47 -17.19 -3.19 1.42
N PHE A 48 -18.02 -3.61 0.48
CA PHE A 48 -17.94 -4.94 -0.13
C PHE A 48 -16.59 -5.11 -0.86
N THR A 49 -16.21 -4.13 -1.69
CA THR A 49 -14.92 -4.10 -2.40
C THR A 49 -13.74 -4.20 -1.43
N GLY A 50 -13.77 -3.41 -0.34
CA GLY A 50 -12.72 -3.46 0.70
C GLY A 50 -12.59 -4.84 1.34
N ARG A 51 -13.70 -5.51 1.65
CA ARG A 51 -13.70 -6.85 2.24
C ARG A 51 -13.18 -7.93 1.28
N HIS A 52 -13.36 -7.75 -0.02
CA HIS A 52 -12.95 -8.70 -1.06
C HIS A 52 -11.69 -8.26 -1.81
N GLY A 53 -10.92 -7.33 -1.23
CA GLY A 53 -9.72 -6.74 -1.86
C GLY A 53 -8.72 -7.77 -2.36
N THR A 54 -8.52 -8.86 -1.63
CA THR A 54 -7.61 -9.96 -2.02
C THR A 54 -8.01 -10.69 -3.31
N LEU A 55 -9.28 -10.64 -3.70
CA LEU A 55 -9.74 -11.18 -4.97
C LEU A 55 -9.73 -10.12 -6.07
N ILE A 56 -10.02 -8.87 -5.72
CA ILE A 56 -10.15 -7.76 -6.68
C ILE A 56 -8.78 -7.26 -7.16
N MET A 57 -7.78 -7.19 -6.27
CA MET A 57 -6.44 -6.74 -6.64
C MET A 57 -5.78 -7.59 -7.73
N PRO A 58 -5.79 -8.95 -7.66
CA PRO A 58 -5.29 -9.81 -8.73
C PRO A 58 -6.01 -9.62 -10.06
N ILE A 59 -7.30 -9.26 -10.05
CA ILE A 59 -8.06 -8.98 -11.27
C ILE A 59 -7.44 -7.80 -12.03
N GLY A 60 -6.96 -6.76 -11.33
CA GLY A 60 -6.24 -5.64 -11.95
C GLY A 60 -4.99 -6.10 -12.72
N VAL A 61 -4.22 -7.02 -12.13
CA VAL A 61 -3.05 -7.65 -12.81
C VAL A 61 -3.49 -8.39 -14.08
N ILE A 62 -4.54 -9.23 -13.96
CA ILE A 62 -5.04 -10.03 -15.08
C ILE A 62 -5.55 -9.13 -16.21
N ILE A 63 -6.31 -8.08 -15.89
CA ILE A 63 -6.79 -7.10 -16.87
C ILE A 63 -5.59 -6.41 -17.53
N GLY A 64 -4.62 -5.95 -16.76
CA GLY A 64 -3.41 -5.33 -17.27
C GLY A 64 -2.62 -6.25 -18.20
N LEU A 65 -2.50 -7.53 -17.88
CA LEU A 65 -1.81 -8.52 -18.74
C LEU A 65 -2.57 -8.83 -20.03
N LEU A 66 -3.91 -8.86 -20.00
CA LEU A 66 -4.72 -9.23 -21.16
C LEU A 66 -4.97 -8.05 -22.13
N PHE A 67 -4.90 -6.81 -21.65
CA PHE A 67 -5.26 -5.61 -22.44
C PHE A 67 -4.10 -4.58 -22.50
N PRO A 68 -3.08 -4.79 -23.38
CA PRO A 68 -1.93 -3.89 -23.51
C PRO A 68 -2.32 -2.44 -23.83
N SER A 69 -3.33 -2.23 -24.67
CA SER A 69 -3.81 -0.89 -25.03
C SER A 69 -4.37 -0.13 -23.81
N LEU A 70 -5.02 -0.83 -22.88
CA LEU A 70 -5.52 -0.22 -21.66
C LEU A 70 -4.36 0.19 -20.73
N THR A 71 -3.31 -0.61 -20.66
CA THR A 71 -2.13 -0.27 -19.83
C THR A 71 -1.40 0.95 -20.39
N GLN A 72 -1.26 1.07 -21.71
CA GLN A 72 -0.67 2.25 -22.36
C GLN A 72 -1.47 3.52 -22.07
N LEU A 73 -2.80 3.44 -22.17
CA LEU A 73 -3.69 4.56 -21.85
C LEU A 73 -3.63 4.95 -20.36
N ALA A 74 -3.51 3.97 -19.47
CA ALA A 74 -3.51 4.18 -18.02
C ALA A 74 -2.13 4.55 -17.46
N ARG A 75 -1.02 4.26 -18.15
CA ARG A 75 0.36 4.50 -17.67
C ARG A 75 0.61 5.95 -17.20
N PRO A 76 0.16 7.01 -17.89
CA PRO A 76 0.40 8.39 -17.49
C PRO A 76 -0.17 8.76 -16.11
N ILE A 77 -1.20 8.05 -15.65
CA ILE A 77 -1.81 8.32 -14.34
C ILE A 77 -1.21 7.50 -13.18
N ALA A 78 -0.21 6.64 -13.43
CA ALA A 78 0.37 5.75 -12.43
C ALA A 78 0.85 6.50 -11.17
N GLU A 79 1.57 7.61 -11.36
CA GLU A 79 2.06 8.46 -10.27
C GLU A 79 0.91 9.07 -9.46
N SER A 80 -0.08 9.64 -10.14
CA SER A 80 -1.27 10.21 -9.48
C SER A 80 -2.04 9.16 -8.68
N VAL A 81 -2.13 7.93 -9.19
CA VAL A 81 -2.75 6.81 -8.47
C VAL A 81 -1.98 6.47 -7.21
N VAL A 82 -0.64 6.47 -7.24
CA VAL A 82 0.20 6.23 -6.06
C VAL A 82 -0.03 7.31 -4.99
N ILE A 83 -0.07 8.58 -5.38
CA ILE A 83 -0.34 9.69 -4.46
C ILE A 83 -1.75 9.54 -3.87
N ALA A 84 -2.76 9.24 -4.68
CA ALA A 84 -4.12 8.99 -4.20
C ALA A 84 -4.19 7.82 -3.21
N MET A 85 -3.45 6.74 -3.46
CA MET A 85 -3.34 5.60 -2.54
C MET A 85 -2.74 6.02 -1.19
N LEU A 86 -1.72 6.88 -1.18
CA LEU A 86 -1.15 7.42 0.05
C LEU A 86 -2.16 8.27 0.82
N ILE A 87 -2.85 9.19 0.14
CA ILE A 87 -3.88 10.05 0.74
C ILE A 87 -4.96 9.20 1.39
N VAL A 88 -5.53 8.24 0.66
CA VAL A 88 -6.59 7.35 1.18
C VAL A 88 -6.07 6.49 2.33
N SER A 89 -4.82 6.02 2.24
CA SER A 89 -4.18 5.22 3.29
C SER A 89 -4.05 6.00 4.60
N VAL A 90 -3.65 7.28 4.54
CA VAL A 90 -3.57 8.16 5.71
C VAL A 90 -4.96 8.58 6.21
N TYR A 91 -5.89 8.88 5.30
CA TYR A 91 -7.26 9.24 5.65
C TYR A 91 -7.96 8.19 6.53
N ARG A 92 -7.76 6.90 6.26
CA ARG A 92 -8.39 5.79 7.01
C ARG A 92 -7.74 5.50 8.36
N LEU A 93 -6.67 6.23 8.76
CA LEU A 93 -6.01 6.01 10.04
C LEU A 93 -6.92 6.34 11.22
N ASN A 94 -7.19 5.36 12.07
CA ASN A 94 -7.94 5.57 13.30
C ASN A 94 -6.96 5.81 14.47
N PRO A 95 -6.98 7.00 15.10
CA PRO A 95 -6.09 7.32 16.22
C PRO A 95 -6.18 6.35 17.40
N LYS A 96 -7.34 5.68 17.59
CA LYS A 96 -7.54 4.69 18.65
C LYS A 96 -6.60 3.49 18.47
N HIS A 97 -6.46 2.98 17.24
CA HIS A 97 -5.57 1.84 16.94
C HIS A 97 -4.10 2.17 17.20
N ILE A 98 -3.71 3.44 17.01
CA ILE A 98 -2.35 3.89 17.33
C ILE A 98 -2.13 3.85 18.84
N LYS A 99 -3.06 4.38 19.64
CA LYS A 99 -2.96 4.42 21.11
C LYS A 99 -2.88 3.04 21.73
N GLU A 100 -3.65 2.08 21.24
CA GLU A 100 -3.68 0.70 21.74
C GLU A 100 -2.32 -0.03 21.61
N LYS A 101 -1.45 0.41 20.71
CA LYS A 101 -0.17 -0.23 20.40
C LYS A 101 1.06 0.54 20.84
N LEU A 102 0.89 1.62 21.59
CA LEU A 102 2.02 2.40 22.11
C LEU A 102 2.98 1.55 22.97
N SER A 103 2.48 0.51 23.67
CA SER A 103 3.33 -0.43 24.43
C SER A 103 4.30 -1.23 23.57
N ASP A 104 4.00 -1.42 22.29
CA ASP A 104 4.81 -2.21 21.36
C ASP A 104 5.71 -1.33 20.49
N PHE A 105 5.71 -0.01 20.71
CA PHE A 105 6.40 0.97 19.86
C PHE A 105 7.89 0.68 19.68
N LYS A 106 8.59 0.25 20.74
CA LYS A 106 10.03 -0.11 20.65
C LYS A 106 10.27 -1.31 19.74
N ILE A 107 9.42 -2.34 19.84
CA ILE A 107 9.52 -3.56 19.04
C ILE A 107 9.20 -3.23 17.58
N ILE A 108 8.13 -2.46 17.35
CA ILE A 108 7.72 -2.04 16.03
C ILE A 108 8.78 -1.15 15.37
N GLY A 109 9.32 -0.16 16.11
CA GLY A 109 10.37 0.74 15.63
C GLY A 109 11.66 -0.01 15.27
N ALA A 110 12.13 -0.89 16.15
CA ALA A 110 13.29 -1.75 15.85
C ALA A 110 13.05 -2.66 14.64
N GLY A 111 11.83 -3.22 14.53
CA GLY A 111 11.45 -4.02 13.36
C GLY A 111 11.42 -3.21 12.07
N ILE A 112 10.93 -1.97 12.08
CA ILE A 112 10.94 -1.08 10.92
C ILE A 112 12.39 -0.76 10.50
N LEU A 113 13.26 -0.39 11.44
CA LEU A 113 14.68 -0.12 11.15
C LEU A 113 15.38 -1.37 10.58
N TRP A 114 15.10 -2.55 11.15
CA TRP A 114 15.56 -3.82 10.59
C TRP A 114 15.13 -3.97 9.12
N LEU A 115 13.83 -3.76 8.86
CA LEU A 115 13.26 -3.92 7.54
C LEU A 115 13.80 -2.89 6.51
N LEU A 116 14.07 -1.64 6.91
CA LEU A 116 14.46 -0.57 6.00
C LEU A 116 15.96 -0.38 5.85
N LEU A 117 16.76 -0.87 6.79
CA LEU A 117 18.23 -0.71 6.75
C LEU A 117 18.94 -2.07 6.59
N ILE A 118 18.63 -3.04 7.46
CA ILE A 118 19.38 -4.30 7.50
C ILE A 118 18.98 -5.21 6.33
N MET A 119 17.70 -5.33 6.04
CA MET A 119 17.22 -6.18 4.95
C MET A 119 17.74 -5.76 3.57
N PRO A 120 17.81 -4.47 3.19
CA PRO A 120 18.43 -4.05 1.93
C PRO A 120 19.92 -4.43 1.83
N ILE A 121 20.66 -4.32 2.94
CA ILE A 121 22.07 -4.74 2.98
C ILE A 121 22.18 -6.25 2.71
N PHE A 122 21.35 -7.06 3.38
CA PHE A 122 21.30 -8.51 3.11
C PHE A 122 20.95 -8.82 1.66
N THR A 123 19.93 -8.14 1.12
CA THR A 123 19.50 -8.31 -0.27
C THR A 123 20.63 -7.98 -1.24
N PHE A 124 21.30 -6.84 -1.04
CA PHE A 124 22.41 -6.42 -1.86
C PHE A 124 23.59 -7.41 -1.78
N CYS A 125 24.04 -7.76 -0.57
CA CYS A 125 25.17 -8.66 -0.38
C CYS A 125 24.92 -10.04 -0.98
N ILE A 126 23.75 -10.64 -0.72
CA ILE A 126 23.42 -11.94 -1.28
C ILE A 126 23.30 -11.86 -2.82
N GLY A 127 22.59 -10.85 -3.34
CA GLY A 127 22.44 -10.68 -4.78
C GLY A 127 23.77 -10.46 -5.51
N TYR A 128 24.68 -9.70 -4.91
CA TYR A 128 26.03 -9.50 -5.41
C TYR A 128 26.85 -10.81 -5.43
N LEU A 129 26.80 -11.58 -4.33
CA LEU A 129 27.53 -12.85 -4.20
C LEU A 129 27.06 -13.92 -5.19
N ILE A 130 25.77 -13.97 -5.51
CA ILE A 130 25.22 -14.95 -6.48
C ILE A 130 25.25 -14.42 -7.93
N GLY A 131 25.81 -13.23 -8.17
CA GLY A 131 26.03 -12.70 -9.52
C GLY A 131 24.75 -12.17 -10.19
N ILE A 132 23.80 -11.59 -9.44
CA ILE A 132 22.64 -10.94 -10.05
C ILE A 132 23.10 -9.75 -10.90
N PRO A 133 22.56 -9.58 -12.14
CA PRO A 133 22.91 -8.45 -12.99
C PRO A 133 22.70 -7.10 -12.29
N SER A 134 23.60 -6.15 -12.49
CA SER A 134 23.68 -4.89 -11.73
C SER A 134 22.37 -4.09 -11.76
N GLY A 135 21.68 -4.02 -12.91
CA GLY A 135 20.37 -3.34 -13.02
C GLY A 135 19.31 -3.99 -12.13
N LEU A 136 19.17 -5.31 -12.20
CA LEU A 136 18.24 -6.04 -11.35
C LEU A 136 18.63 -5.98 -9.87
N LEU A 137 19.94 -6.06 -9.56
CA LEU A 137 20.46 -5.94 -8.19
C LEU A 137 20.09 -4.58 -7.58
N ALA A 138 20.25 -3.51 -8.34
CA ALA A 138 19.85 -2.17 -7.92
C ALA A 138 18.33 -2.09 -7.60
N VAL A 139 17.50 -2.65 -8.48
CA VAL A 139 16.04 -2.64 -8.32
C VAL A 139 15.59 -3.48 -7.12
N ILE A 140 16.13 -4.70 -6.91
CA ILE A 140 15.75 -5.53 -5.75
C ILE A 140 16.26 -4.95 -4.42
N THR A 141 17.40 -4.25 -4.45
CA THR A 141 17.90 -3.52 -3.28
C THR A 141 16.98 -2.36 -2.94
N ALA A 142 16.58 -1.57 -3.93
CA ALA A 142 15.60 -0.49 -3.77
C ALA A 142 14.26 -1.03 -3.27
N TRP A 143 13.76 -2.15 -3.85
CA TRP A 143 12.54 -2.81 -3.37
C TRP A 143 12.61 -3.21 -1.89
N SER A 144 13.73 -3.80 -1.48
CA SER A 144 13.89 -4.23 -0.08
C SER A 144 14.01 -3.05 0.90
N ALA A 145 14.42 -1.87 0.43
CA ALA A 145 14.45 -0.62 1.19
C ALA A 145 13.11 0.12 1.22
N CYS A 146 12.12 -0.30 0.40
CA CYS A 146 10.79 0.32 0.39
C CYS A 146 9.99 -0.02 1.66
N PRO A 147 9.04 0.85 2.04
CA PRO A 147 8.15 0.58 3.16
C PRO A 147 7.15 -0.53 2.82
N PRO A 148 6.44 -1.08 3.83
CA PRO A 148 5.37 -2.03 3.57
C PRO A 148 4.24 -1.43 2.74
N LEU A 149 3.49 -2.31 2.06
CA LEU A 149 2.34 -1.92 1.24
C LEU A 149 1.29 -1.18 2.06
N VAL A 150 0.62 -0.22 1.41
CA VAL A 150 -0.51 0.53 2.00
C VAL A 150 -1.71 -0.37 2.35
N SER A 151 -1.86 -1.53 1.72
CA SER A 151 -2.87 -2.55 2.04
C SER A 151 -2.46 -3.51 3.16
N MET A 152 -1.25 -3.39 3.69
CA MET A 152 -0.68 -4.28 4.70
C MET A 152 -1.60 -4.56 5.90
N PRO A 153 -2.31 -3.56 6.49
CA PRO A 153 -3.22 -3.83 7.60
C PRO A 153 -4.37 -4.76 7.23
N GLY A 154 -4.95 -4.57 6.04
CA GLY A 154 -6.01 -5.43 5.52
C GLY A 154 -5.53 -6.86 5.27
N LEU A 155 -4.34 -7.03 4.66
CA LEU A 155 -3.71 -8.34 4.45
C LEU A 155 -3.42 -9.04 5.79
N ALA A 156 -2.91 -8.33 6.79
CA ALA A 156 -2.65 -8.87 8.11
C ALA A 156 -3.94 -9.40 8.77
N ILE A 157 -5.02 -8.63 8.74
CA ILE A 157 -6.33 -9.04 9.28
C ILE A 157 -6.84 -10.30 8.56
N LEU A 158 -6.72 -10.34 7.22
CA LEU A 158 -7.18 -11.47 6.41
C LEU A 158 -6.55 -12.80 6.81
N ILE A 159 -5.24 -12.79 7.14
CA ILE A 159 -4.52 -14.00 7.56
C ILE A 159 -4.58 -14.23 9.07
N GLY A 160 -5.25 -13.34 9.83
CA GLY A 160 -5.49 -13.44 11.27
C GLY A 160 -4.39 -12.84 12.15
N LEU A 161 -3.51 -12.04 11.57
CA LEU A 161 -2.50 -11.26 12.29
C LEU A 161 -3.09 -9.97 12.88
N ASP A 162 -2.25 -9.19 13.55
CA ASP A 162 -2.65 -7.94 14.16
C ASP A 162 -2.62 -6.77 13.17
N GLY A 163 -3.80 -6.34 12.72
CA GLY A 163 -3.96 -5.21 11.81
C GLY A 163 -3.45 -3.88 12.37
N ALA A 164 -3.55 -3.66 13.68
CA ALA A 164 -3.07 -2.44 14.32
C ALA A 164 -1.53 -2.37 14.31
N SER A 165 -0.84 -3.48 14.62
CA SER A 165 0.62 -3.55 14.46
C SER A 165 1.05 -3.36 13.01
N ALA A 166 0.34 -4.00 12.06
CA ALA A 166 0.62 -3.85 10.63
C ALA A 166 0.44 -2.40 10.15
N LEU A 167 -0.57 -1.69 10.68
CA LEU A 167 -0.82 -0.28 10.41
C LEU A 167 0.35 0.60 10.89
N LEU A 168 0.82 0.40 12.12
CA LEU A 168 1.96 1.14 12.66
C LEU A 168 3.26 0.87 11.91
N ILE A 169 3.49 -0.39 11.51
CA ILE A 169 4.65 -0.78 10.69
C ILE A 169 4.59 -0.08 9.32
N MET A 170 3.42 -0.02 8.70
CA MET A 170 3.21 0.66 7.43
C MET A 170 3.46 2.17 7.55
N ILE A 171 2.85 2.85 8.53
CA ILE A 171 2.98 4.30 8.71
C ILE A 171 4.43 4.66 9.07
N GLY A 172 4.96 4.03 10.12
CA GLY A 172 6.33 4.29 10.57
C GLY A 172 7.35 3.95 9.50
N GLY A 173 7.12 2.85 8.75
CA GLY A 173 7.93 2.50 7.60
C GLY A 173 7.88 3.56 6.51
N THR A 174 6.69 4.07 6.15
CA THR A 174 6.55 5.11 5.13
C THR A 174 7.19 6.44 5.53
N LEU A 175 7.11 6.81 6.81
CA LEU A 175 7.78 8.04 7.29
C LEU A 175 9.30 7.88 7.30
N LEU A 176 9.83 6.78 7.84
CA LEU A 176 11.28 6.56 7.93
C LEU A 176 11.92 6.28 6.56
N PHE A 177 11.18 5.69 5.64
CA PHE A 177 11.62 5.42 4.27
C PHE A 177 12.12 6.68 3.54
N THR A 178 11.53 7.84 3.79
CA THR A 178 11.93 9.10 3.15
C THR A 178 13.40 9.46 3.41
N LEU A 179 13.95 8.99 4.53
CA LEU A 179 15.34 9.21 4.93
C LEU A 179 16.21 7.96 4.67
N THR A 180 15.66 6.76 4.96
CA THR A 180 16.44 5.52 4.88
C THR A 180 16.70 5.08 3.44
N LEU A 181 15.75 5.28 2.51
CA LEU A 181 15.97 4.89 1.12
C LEU A 181 17.12 5.63 0.43
N PRO A 182 17.18 6.99 0.47
CA PRO A 182 18.29 7.73 -0.13
C PRO A 182 19.64 7.31 0.46
N LEU A 183 19.69 7.09 1.78
CA LEU A 183 20.88 6.60 2.46
C LEU A 183 21.31 5.22 1.95
N VAL A 184 20.40 4.26 1.91
CA VAL A 184 20.66 2.89 1.47
C VAL A 184 21.11 2.86 0.01
N LEU A 185 20.43 3.57 -0.88
CA LEU A 185 20.77 3.60 -2.29
C LEU A 185 22.12 4.26 -2.53
N SER A 186 22.43 5.35 -1.85
CA SER A 186 23.73 6.02 -1.98
C SER A 186 24.90 5.17 -1.48
N LEU A 187 24.70 4.38 -0.41
CA LEU A 187 25.74 3.54 0.17
C LEU A 187 25.97 2.25 -0.62
N LEU A 188 24.89 1.60 -1.12
CA LEU A 188 24.98 0.29 -1.73
C LEU A 188 25.12 0.34 -3.26
N ILE A 189 24.42 1.28 -3.91
CA ILE A 189 24.40 1.39 -5.37
C ILE A 189 25.34 2.53 -5.84
N GLY A 190 25.51 3.54 -5.01
CA GLY A 190 26.44 4.64 -5.26
C GLY A 190 25.98 5.65 -6.31
N PRO A 191 26.91 6.47 -6.84
CA PRO A 191 26.61 7.58 -7.76
C PRO A 191 26.06 7.16 -9.12
N SER A 192 26.05 5.87 -9.43
CA SER A 192 25.58 5.33 -10.73
C SER A 192 24.12 5.67 -11.04
N LEU A 193 23.32 6.04 -10.03
CA LEU A 193 21.95 6.49 -10.23
C LEU A 193 21.82 7.93 -10.70
N GLY A 194 22.90 8.73 -10.67
CA GLY A 194 22.87 10.15 -11.08
C GLY A 194 21.95 11.04 -10.23
N LEU A 195 21.45 10.54 -9.08
CA LEU A 195 20.58 11.26 -8.17
C LEU A 195 21.31 11.66 -6.90
N SER A 196 21.11 12.89 -6.46
CA SER A 196 21.56 13.34 -5.15
C SER A 196 20.68 12.70 -4.06
N PRO A 197 21.28 12.07 -3.01
CA PRO A 197 20.50 11.54 -1.88
C PRO A 197 19.62 12.60 -1.21
N ALA A 198 20.07 13.85 -1.19
CA ALA A 198 19.31 14.97 -0.62
C ALA A 198 18.09 15.31 -1.47
N SER A 199 18.19 15.35 -2.80
CA SER A 199 17.04 15.62 -3.67
C SER A 199 16.02 14.50 -3.57
N MET A 200 16.46 13.24 -3.57
CA MET A 200 15.56 12.08 -3.34
C MET A 200 14.81 12.20 -2.02
N ALA A 201 15.52 12.52 -0.93
CA ALA A 201 14.91 12.67 0.38
C ALA A 201 13.87 13.80 0.38
N LEU A 202 14.17 14.95 -0.21
CA LEU A 202 13.25 16.08 -0.30
C LEU A 202 12.00 15.77 -1.11
N GLU A 203 12.12 15.07 -2.25
CA GLU A 203 11.00 14.66 -3.07
C GLU A 203 10.10 13.66 -2.31
N LEU A 204 10.70 12.65 -1.67
CA LEU A 204 9.96 11.69 -0.84
C LEU A 204 9.24 12.34 0.32
N ILE A 205 9.93 13.23 1.04
CA ILE A 205 9.34 14.01 2.12
C ILE A 205 8.18 14.83 1.57
N GLY A 206 8.37 15.52 0.45
CA GLY A 206 7.32 16.31 -0.20
C GLY A 206 6.07 15.48 -0.48
N ILE A 207 6.23 14.35 -1.18
CA ILE A 207 5.10 13.45 -1.54
C ILE A 207 4.38 12.93 -0.29
N VAL A 208 5.12 12.44 0.71
CA VAL A 208 4.54 11.86 1.93
C VAL A 208 3.85 12.95 2.76
N PHE A 209 4.48 14.11 2.97
CA PHE A 209 3.89 15.19 3.77
C PHE A 209 2.70 15.84 3.07
N ILE A 210 2.76 16.11 1.77
CA ILE A 210 1.62 16.65 1.02
C ILE A 210 0.44 15.67 1.11
N SER A 211 0.68 14.38 0.91
CA SER A 211 -0.37 13.35 1.04
C SER A 211 -0.95 13.30 2.44
N PHE A 212 -0.10 13.44 3.48
CA PHE A 212 -0.54 13.49 4.87
C PHE A 212 -1.41 14.71 5.15
N PHE A 213 -0.99 15.91 4.75
CA PHE A 213 -1.76 17.13 4.97
C PHE A 213 -3.08 17.13 4.21
N LEU A 214 -3.10 16.65 2.96
CA LEU A 214 -4.33 16.48 2.18
C LEU A 214 -5.29 15.51 2.86
N ALA A 215 -4.80 14.37 3.35
CA ALA A 215 -5.61 13.41 4.07
C ALA A 215 -6.19 13.99 5.37
N GLN A 216 -5.39 14.73 6.14
CA GLN A 216 -5.86 15.39 7.37
C GLN A 216 -6.85 16.52 7.06
N GLY A 217 -6.62 17.29 6.00
CA GLY A 217 -7.56 18.30 5.52
C GLY A 217 -8.92 17.69 5.15
N LEU A 218 -8.92 16.57 4.42
CA LEU A 218 -10.13 15.81 4.11
C LEU A 218 -10.84 15.30 5.37
N ARG A 219 -10.09 14.76 6.35
CA ARG A 219 -10.66 14.33 7.64
C ARG A 219 -11.30 15.49 8.40
N TRP A 220 -10.64 16.65 8.42
CA TRP A 220 -11.15 17.84 9.05
C TRP A 220 -12.44 18.33 8.38
N LEU A 221 -12.50 18.35 7.05
CA LEU A 221 -13.68 18.75 6.27
C LEU A 221 -14.87 17.79 6.49
N VAL A 222 -14.62 16.49 6.50
CA VAL A 222 -15.65 15.46 6.67
C VAL A 222 -16.06 15.32 8.14
N GLY A 223 -15.19 15.68 9.07
CA GLY A 223 -15.35 15.50 10.50
C GLY A 223 -14.90 14.12 10.98
N GLU A 224 -14.21 14.07 12.12
CA GLU A 224 -13.54 12.87 12.65
C GLU A 224 -14.51 11.68 12.82
N LYS A 225 -15.73 11.92 13.30
CA LYS A 225 -16.74 10.88 13.49
C LYS A 225 -17.15 10.22 12.17
N HIS A 226 -17.34 11.02 11.12
CA HIS A 226 -17.68 10.52 9.79
C HIS A 226 -16.48 9.84 9.11
N ALA A 227 -15.28 10.36 9.30
CA ALA A 227 -14.06 9.73 8.80
C ALA A 227 -13.87 8.32 9.37
N ILE A 228 -14.08 8.13 10.68
CA ILE A 228 -14.04 6.81 11.33
C ILE A 228 -15.14 5.90 10.76
N ASN A 229 -16.35 6.40 10.59
CA ASN A 229 -17.45 5.62 10.04
C ASN A 229 -17.28 5.25 8.57
N SER A 230 -16.51 6.02 7.81
CA SER A 230 -16.21 5.76 6.39
C SER A 230 -14.96 4.90 6.15
N GLU A 231 -14.26 4.44 7.20
CA GLU A 231 -13.03 3.63 7.11
C GLU A 231 -13.18 2.44 6.14
N GLY A 232 -14.27 1.68 6.25
CA GLY A 232 -14.52 0.53 5.37
C GLY A 232 -14.80 0.91 3.91
N ALA A 233 -15.32 2.13 3.64
CA ALA A 233 -15.47 2.64 2.28
C ALA A 233 -14.11 3.10 1.72
N ALA A 234 -13.29 3.73 2.56
CA ALA A 234 -11.92 4.11 2.22
C ALA A 234 -11.06 2.88 1.89
N ASP A 235 -11.25 1.76 2.60
CA ASP A 235 -10.63 0.47 2.24
C ASP A 235 -11.05 0.03 0.82
N GLY A 236 -12.32 0.19 0.46
CA GLY A 236 -12.81 -0.11 -0.87
C GLY A 236 -12.21 0.76 -1.96
N ILE A 237 -12.10 2.06 -1.72
CA ILE A 237 -11.42 3.00 -2.62
C ILE A 237 -9.95 2.59 -2.80
N LEU A 238 -9.26 2.26 -1.71
CA LEU A 238 -7.87 1.82 -1.77
C LEU A 238 -7.71 0.56 -2.63
N VAL A 239 -8.60 -0.42 -2.49
CA VAL A 239 -8.60 -1.65 -3.31
C VAL A 239 -8.79 -1.35 -4.79
N ILE A 240 -9.71 -0.42 -5.14
CA ILE A 240 -9.92 0.02 -6.52
C ILE A 240 -8.66 0.71 -7.06
N LEU A 241 -8.07 1.61 -6.29
CA LEU A 241 -6.83 2.29 -6.67
C LEU A 241 -5.67 1.30 -6.86
N MET A 242 -5.56 0.27 -6.01
CA MET A 242 -4.54 -0.78 -6.16
C MET A 242 -4.77 -1.63 -7.40
N ALA A 243 -6.02 -1.98 -7.73
CA ALA A 243 -6.34 -2.69 -8.96
C ALA A 243 -6.07 -1.82 -10.20
N LEU A 244 -6.41 -0.53 -10.14
CA LEU A 244 -6.08 0.43 -11.19
C LEU A 244 -4.56 0.58 -11.36
N PHE A 245 -3.82 0.73 -10.25
CA PHE A 245 -2.36 0.77 -10.25
C PHE A 245 -1.77 -0.49 -10.91
N ALA A 246 -2.29 -1.67 -10.58
CA ALA A 246 -1.86 -2.92 -11.20
C ALA A 246 -2.04 -2.90 -12.73
N VAL A 247 -3.14 -2.31 -13.24
CA VAL A 247 -3.31 -2.11 -14.70
C VAL A 247 -2.24 -1.18 -15.24
N THR A 248 -1.99 -0.02 -14.60
CA THR A 248 -1.04 0.99 -15.13
C THR A 248 0.38 0.47 -15.29
N ILE A 249 0.82 -0.42 -14.37
CA ILE A 249 2.21 -0.90 -14.34
C ILE A 249 2.48 -2.12 -15.22
N MET A 250 1.44 -2.84 -15.67
CA MET A 250 1.62 -3.98 -16.57
C MET A 250 2.21 -3.58 -17.94
N GLY A 251 2.24 -2.29 -18.26
CA GLY A 251 2.99 -1.76 -19.41
C GLY A 251 4.46 -2.18 -19.42
N GLY A 252 5.13 -2.18 -18.28
CA GLY A 252 6.52 -2.65 -18.16
C GLY A 252 6.70 -4.14 -18.52
N PHE A 253 5.70 -4.97 -18.20
CA PHE A 253 5.71 -6.38 -18.64
C PHE A 253 5.58 -6.51 -20.14
N HIS A 254 4.67 -5.75 -20.76
CA HIS A 254 4.46 -5.78 -22.22
C HIS A 254 5.68 -5.25 -22.99
N GLU A 255 6.30 -4.18 -22.50
CA GLU A 255 7.54 -3.66 -23.09
C GLU A 255 8.68 -4.69 -23.02
N ALA A 256 8.85 -5.34 -21.86
CA ALA A 256 9.85 -6.40 -21.72
C ALA A 256 9.54 -7.62 -22.59
N LEU A 257 8.27 -8.00 -22.70
CA LEU A 257 7.86 -9.12 -23.56
C LEU A 257 8.17 -8.84 -25.06
N ALA A 258 8.02 -7.59 -25.47
CA ALA A 258 8.26 -7.18 -26.85
C ALA A 258 9.75 -6.99 -27.16
N ASN A 259 10.53 -6.40 -26.24
CA ASN A 259 11.88 -5.93 -26.51
C ASN A 259 12.97 -6.83 -25.91
N ASN A 260 12.73 -7.43 -24.74
CA ASN A 260 13.72 -8.20 -23.97
C ASN A 260 13.06 -9.42 -23.29
N PRO A 261 12.44 -10.35 -24.04
CA PRO A 261 11.67 -11.48 -23.46
C PRO A 261 12.55 -12.40 -22.62
N GLU A 262 13.85 -12.45 -22.88
CA GLU A 262 14.82 -13.26 -22.13
C GLU A 262 15.00 -12.80 -20.68
N LYS A 263 14.66 -11.55 -20.34
CA LYS A 263 14.70 -11.05 -18.96
C LYS A 263 13.54 -11.56 -18.11
N LEU A 264 12.40 -11.87 -18.71
CA LEU A 264 11.17 -12.21 -17.99
C LEU A 264 11.31 -13.39 -17.01
N PRO A 265 11.88 -14.55 -17.41
CA PRO A 265 12.02 -15.68 -16.48
C PRO A 265 12.86 -15.33 -15.26
N LEU A 266 13.95 -14.59 -15.45
CA LEU A 266 14.81 -14.16 -14.35
C LEU A 266 14.09 -13.21 -13.40
N PHE A 267 13.42 -12.18 -13.92
CA PHE A 267 12.73 -11.17 -13.12
C PHE A 267 11.57 -11.77 -12.34
N ILE A 268 10.76 -12.65 -12.97
CA ILE A 268 9.64 -13.35 -12.31
C ILE A 268 10.18 -14.27 -11.20
N SER A 269 11.23 -15.05 -11.49
CA SER A 269 11.82 -15.97 -10.52
C SER A 269 12.39 -15.20 -9.32
N VAL A 270 13.15 -14.13 -9.57
CA VAL A 270 13.71 -13.28 -8.51
C VAL A 270 12.61 -12.61 -7.70
N ALA A 271 11.56 -12.10 -8.31
CA ALA A 271 10.43 -11.49 -7.60
C ALA A 271 9.75 -12.46 -6.64
N ILE A 272 9.48 -13.70 -7.08
CA ILE A 272 8.88 -14.74 -6.26
C ILE A 272 9.83 -15.16 -5.12
N VAL A 273 11.07 -15.45 -5.45
CA VAL A 273 12.06 -15.94 -4.49
C VAL A 273 12.37 -14.89 -3.44
N ILE A 274 12.62 -13.64 -3.83
CA ILE A 274 12.97 -12.58 -2.87
C ILE A 274 11.80 -12.26 -1.93
N SER A 275 10.57 -12.22 -2.44
CA SER A 275 9.38 -11.98 -1.63
C SER A 275 9.15 -13.12 -0.63
N ALA A 276 9.22 -14.38 -1.08
CA ALA A 276 9.06 -15.55 -0.23
C ALA A 276 10.21 -15.70 0.78
N ALA A 277 11.45 -15.59 0.33
CA ALA A 277 12.64 -15.71 1.18
C ALA A 277 12.66 -14.62 2.26
N SER A 278 12.31 -13.37 1.91
CA SER A 278 12.19 -12.28 2.89
C SER A 278 11.14 -12.61 3.96
N GLN A 279 9.96 -13.11 3.57
CA GLN A 279 8.92 -13.48 4.55
C GLN A 279 9.38 -14.64 5.45
N ILE A 280 9.98 -15.68 4.89
CA ILE A 280 10.46 -16.85 5.64
C ILE A 280 11.57 -16.44 6.60
N LEU A 281 12.59 -15.71 6.11
CA LEU A 281 13.70 -15.24 6.94
C LEU A 281 13.20 -14.41 8.12
N ASN A 282 12.33 -13.45 7.85
CA ASN A 282 11.80 -12.57 8.90
C ASN A 282 10.79 -13.29 9.80
N ALA A 283 10.09 -14.31 9.31
CA ALA A 283 9.28 -15.18 10.15
C ALA A 283 10.15 -15.95 11.15
N LEU A 284 11.33 -16.41 10.75
CA LEU A 284 12.29 -17.07 11.62
C LEU A 284 12.93 -16.10 12.63
N ILE A 285 13.26 -14.88 12.21
CA ILE A 285 13.87 -13.86 13.07
C ILE A 285 12.87 -13.38 14.13
N PHE A 286 11.65 -13.07 13.70
CA PHE A 286 10.62 -12.47 14.57
C PHE A 286 9.72 -13.49 15.29
N HIS A 287 9.98 -14.81 15.17
CA HIS A 287 9.12 -15.83 15.78
C HIS A 287 9.06 -15.76 17.32
N ARG A 288 10.11 -15.21 17.96
CA ARG A 288 10.20 -15.04 19.42
C ARG A 288 9.59 -13.73 19.92
N LEU A 289 9.27 -12.79 19.04
CA LEU A 289 8.58 -11.56 19.40
C LEU A 289 7.11 -11.83 19.76
N LYS A 290 6.42 -10.79 20.28
CA LYS A 290 4.96 -10.87 20.45
C LYS A 290 4.34 -11.40 19.14
N ARG A 291 3.75 -12.59 19.21
CA ARG A 291 3.44 -13.46 18.05
C ARG A 291 2.79 -12.74 16.88
N LYS A 292 1.70 -11.97 17.15
CA LYS A 292 0.97 -11.28 16.07
C LYS A 292 1.74 -10.10 15.47
N THR A 293 2.53 -9.39 16.28
CA THR A 293 3.41 -8.29 15.81
C THR A 293 4.57 -8.84 14.99
N GLY A 294 5.21 -9.93 15.46
CA GLY A 294 6.26 -10.63 14.70
C GLY A 294 5.77 -11.14 13.35
N GLY A 295 4.55 -11.71 13.31
CA GLY A 295 3.90 -12.11 12.07
C GLY A 295 3.65 -10.95 11.11
N ALA A 296 3.23 -9.78 11.63
CA ALA A 296 3.04 -8.59 10.82
C ALA A 296 4.38 -8.07 10.24
N LEU A 297 5.47 -8.08 11.00
CA LEU A 297 6.81 -7.74 10.50
C LEU A 297 7.30 -8.71 9.42
N ALA A 298 7.06 -10.01 9.60
CA ALA A 298 7.39 -11.01 8.61
C ALA A 298 6.61 -10.80 7.31
N LEU A 299 5.30 -10.58 7.39
CA LEU A 299 4.47 -10.28 6.22
C LEU A 299 4.94 -9.00 5.51
N ALA A 300 5.24 -7.95 6.28
CA ALA A 300 5.74 -6.67 5.79
C ALA A 300 7.04 -6.80 4.99
N SER A 301 7.90 -7.75 5.35
CA SER A 301 9.21 -7.91 4.70
C SER A 301 9.12 -8.34 3.24
N GLY A 302 8.13 -9.14 2.87
CA GLY A 302 7.93 -9.59 1.48
C GLY A 302 6.83 -8.85 0.73
N SER A 303 6.18 -7.87 1.37
CA SER A 303 5.10 -7.08 0.77
C SER A 303 5.46 -5.59 0.81
N ARG A 304 6.36 -5.18 -0.10
CA ARG A 304 6.94 -3.84 -0.17
C ARG A 304 6.26 -2.94 -1.21
N ASN A 305 6.16 -1.66 -0.91
CA ASN A 305 5.54 -0.67 -1.78
C ASN A 305 6.55 -0.01 -2.72
N LEU A 306 6.98 -0.75 -3.74
CA LEU A 306 7.91 -0.23 -4.74
C LEU A 306 7.32 0.91 -5.58
N ALA A 307 5.98 1.03 -5.62
CA ALA A 307 5.29 2.10 -6.32
C ALA A 307 5.73 3.51 -5.91
N LEU A 308 6.14 3.67 -4.65
CA LEU A 308 6.63 4.96 -4.13
C LEU A 308 7.94 5.43 -4.77
N LEU A 309 8.63 4.56 -5.51
CA LEU A 309 9.83 4.95 -6.26
C LEU A 309 9.49 5.58 -7.62
N ILE A 310 8.32 5.32 -8.18
CA ILE A 310 7.96 5.77 -9.53
C ILE A 310 8.16 7.28 -9.74
N PRO A 311 7.67 8.16 -8.83
CA PRO A 311 7.82 9.60 -9.01
C PRO A 311 9.27 10.08 -9.03
N ILE A 312 10.19 9.31 -8.43
CA ILE A 312 11.54 9.80 -8.08
C ILE A 312 12.63 9.16 -8.94
N VAL A 313 12.51 7.86 -9.21
CA VAL A 313 13.63 7.05 -9.70
C VAL A 313 13.32 6.33 -11.01
N SER A 314 12.23 6.64 -11.68
CA SER A 314 11.85 6.01 -12.96
C SER A 314 12.92 6.16 -14.04
N GLY A 315 13.62 7.30 -14.09
CA GLY A 315 14.71 7.53 -15.05
C GLY A 315 15.97 6.70 -14.79
N PRO A 316 16.55 6.73 -13.57
CA PRO A 316 17.82 6.05 -13.25
C PRO A 316 17.79 4.53 -13.32
N PHE A 317 16.66 3.91 -12.98
CA PHE A 317 16.51 2.45 -13.02
C PHE A 317 15.99 1.94 -14.39
N GLY A 318 15.57 2.84 -15.27
CA GLY A 318 15.13 2.51 -16.61
C GLY A 318 14.01 1.47 -16.68
N GLU A 319 14.02 0.66 -17.74
CA GLU A 319 13.01 -0.37 -18.00
C GLU A 319 12.98 -1.48 -16.92
N ASP A 320 14.10 -1.78 -16.29
CA ASP A 320 14.21 -2.83 -15.27
C ASP A 320 13.33 -2.54 -14.05
N LEU A 321 13.17 -1.26 -13.66
CA LEU A 321 12.27 -0.88 -12.58
C LEU A 321 10.82 -1.16 -12.95
N TRP A 322 10.38 -0.74 -14.12
CA TRP A 322 9.01 -0.93 -14.58
C TRP A 322 8.65 -2.41 -14.70
N LEU A 323 9.58 -3.20 -15.27
CA LEU A 323 9.42 -4.65 -15.35
C LEU A 323 9.30 -5.26 -13.95
N PHE A 324 10.20 -4.90 -13.03
CA PHE A 324 10.18 -5.47 -11.68
C PHE A 324 8.94 -5.07 -10.89
N ILE A 325 8.48 -3.81 -10.99
CA ILE A 325 7.22 -3.38 -10.37
C ILE A 325 6.05 -4.21 -10.89
N ALA A 326 6.03 -4.51 -12.18
CA ALA A 326 4.98 -5.34 -12.79
C ALA A 326 5.01 -6.78 -12.25
N VAL A 327 6.16 -7.45 -12.30
CA VAL A 327 6.25 -8.88 -11.92
C VAL A 327 6.15 -9.10 -10.42
N ILE A 328 6.60 -8.16 -9.58
CA ILE A 328 6.52 -8.28 -8.11
C ILE A 328 5.08 -8.24 -7.60
N GLN A 329 4.12 -7.73 -8.38
CA GLN A 329 2.71 -7.79 -8.00
C GLN A 329 2.19 -9.22 -7.88
N ILE A 330 2.79 -10.17 -8.61
CA ILE A 330 2.41 -11.59 -8.55
C ILE A 330 2.60 -12.11 -7.11
N PRO A 331 3.82 -12.15 -6.54
CA PRO A 331 3.98 -12.61 -5.17
C PRO A 331 3.27 -11.71 -4.14
N ILE A 332 3.20 -10.40 -4.34
CA ILE A 332 2.52 -9.49 -3.42
C ILE A 332 1.06 -9.84 -3.21
N TYR A 333 0.34 -10.21 -4.27
CA TYR A 333 -1.09 -10.51 -4.17
C TYR A 333 -1.38 -11.99 -3.89
N PHE A 334 -0.56 -12.90 -4.38
CA PHE A 334 -0.81 -14.34 -4.22
C PHE A 334 -0.15 -14.95 -2.98
N LEU A 335 1.05 -14.49 -2.61
CA LEU A 335 1.81 -15.08 -1.51
C LEU A 335 1.09 -15.00 -0.15
N PRO A 336 0.43 -13.88 0.25
CA PRO A 336 -0.32 -13.84 1.50
C PRO A 336 -1.45 -14.87 1.58
N ILE A 337 -2.11 -15.15 0.45
CA ILE A 337 -3.18 -16.13 0.36
C ILE A 337 -2.60 -17.55 0.54
N ILE A 338 -1.53 -17.87 -0.19
CA ILE A 338 -0.86 -19.17 -0.15
C ILE A 338 -0.27 -19.43 1.24
N SER A 339 0.39 -18.44 1.82
CA SER A 339 1.06 -18.55 3.12
C SER A 339 0.12 -18.45 4.33
N LYS A 340 -1.16 -18.14 4.14
CA LYS A 340 -2.16 -17.97 5.22
C LYS A 340 -2.12 -19.09 6.24
N HIS A 341 -2.13 -20.34 5.79
CA HIS A 341 -2.11 -21.51 6.69
C HIS A 341 -0.82 -21.61 7.50
N LEU A 342 0.33 -21.23 6.92
CA LEU A 342 1.61 -21.18 7.61
C LEU A 342 1.57 -20.10 8.71
N TYR A 343 1.16 -18.87 8.38
CA TYR A 343 1.01 -17.78 9.35
C TYR A 343 0.06 -18.16 10.49
N GLN A 344 -1.07 -18.79 10.19
CA GLN A 344 -2.02 -19.26 11.20
C GLN A 344 -1.42 -20.32 12.11
N ARG A 345 -0.66 -21.27 11.56
CA ARG A 345 0.01 -22.31 12.34
C ARG A 345 1.10 -21.75 13.26
N PHE A 346 1.95 -20.86 12.74
CA PHE A 346 3.11 -20.33 13.48
C PHE A 346 2.76 -19.24 14.49
N TYR A 347 1.79 -18.37 14.15
CA TYR A 347 1.51 -17.17 14.93
C TYR A 347 0.18 -17.15 15.66
N ILE A 348 -0.78 -18.04 15.33
CA ILE A 348 -2.13 -18.02 15.90
C ILE A 348 -2.46 -19.29 16.68
N LYS A 349 -2.34 -20.48 16.09
CA LYS A 349 -2.79 -21.74 16.72
C LYS A 349 -2.00 -22.14 17.97
N ARG A 350 -0.73 -21.76 18.07
CA ARG A 350 0.10 -22.05 19.26
C ARG A 350 -0.28 -21.22 20.50
N SER A 351 -1.20 -20.27 20.37
CA SER A 351 -1.72 -19.39 21.44
C SER A 351 -2.84 -20.06 22.28
N ARG A 352 -3.38 -21.22 21.87
CA ARG A 352 -4.45 -21.94 22.60
C ARG A 352 -3.92 -23.06 23.49
N SER A 353 -2.62 -23.32 23.53
CA SER A 353 -1.99 -24.41 24.27
C SER A 353 -1.03 -23.93 25.38
N LEU A 354 -1.16 -22.71 25.86
CA LEU A 354 -0.56 -22.12 27.05
C LEU A 354 -1.64 -21.33 27.80
#